data_b3ebc7901f3524659f9bfcd93e7c8948
#
_entry.id   b3ebc7901f3524659f9bfcd93e7c8948
#
_cell.length_a   1.000
_cell.length_b   1.000
_cell.length_c   1.000
_cell.angle_alpha   90.00
_cell.angle_beta   90.00
_cell.angle_gamma   90.00
#
_symmetry.space_group_name_H-M   'P 1'
#
loop_
_entity.id
_entity.type
_entity.pdbx_description
1 polymer ?
#
loop_
_entity_poly.entity_id
_entity_poly.type
_entity_poly.pdbx_seq_one_letter_code
_entity_poly.pdbx_strand_id
1 'polypeptide(L)'
;MNIKLVKLTHEYKQQLTDMMDEWLAVEQDFSPYAIRKSDYHDFDNYLENLELKEARDGLVPDSTFFCLDLDRNIFVGAVNIRHYLNENLCKSGGHIGDGIRPSERRKGYATAMIGLALEECRKLGINKVLMTCDKTNIGSAKSIINNGGVLESEFEENGEIEQRYWITLYEEPVESGRLSIQVAQIADAKKLLAIYAPYVRETAITFEYEVPTIEEFAVRIAHT
;
A
#
# COMPACT_ATOMS: atom_id res chain seq x y z
N MET A 1 10.84 2.88 17.86
CA MET A 1 10.82 1.53 17.25
C MET A 1 11.81 1.57 16.12
N ASN A 2 12.83 0.74 16.18
CA ASN A 2 13.95 0.73 15.24
C ASN A 2 13.80 -0.50 14.32
N ILE A 3 12.98 -0.38 13.28
CA ILE A 3 12.66 -1.48 12.37
C ILE A 3 12.94 -1.10 10.90
N LYS A 4 13.18 -2.11 10.08
CA LYS A 4 13.24 -1.96 8.62
C LYS A 4 12.62 -3.17 7.92
N LEU A 5 12.17 -2.98 6.68
CA LEU A 5 11.84 -4.07 5.77
C LEU A 5 13.10 -4.57 5.09
N VAL A 6 13.30 -5.87 5.11
CA VAL A 6 14.43 -6.53 4.43
C VAL A 6 13.93 -7.64 3.52
N LYS A 7 14.65 -7.87 2.42
CA LYS A 7 14.49 -9.09 1.63
C LYS A 7 15.13 -10.26 2.36
N LEU A 8 14.55 -11.45 2.23
CA LEU A 8 15.13 -12.64 2.79
C LEU A 8 16.44 -12.99 2.05
N THR A 9 17.45 -13.29 2.82
CA THR A 9 18.74 -13.82 2.36
C THR A 9 19.20 -14.93 3.27
N HIS A 10 20.27 -15.65 2.89
CA HIS A 10 20.85 -16.71 3.73
C HIS A 10 21.27 -16.22 5.12
N GLU A 11 21.62 -14.95 5.25
CA GLU A 11 22.02 -14.33 6.53
C GLU A 11 20.86 -14.32 7.55
N TYR A 12 19.61 -14.32 7.08
CA TYR A 12 18.41 -14.25 7.91
C TYR A 12 17.73 -15.61 8.13
N LYS A 13 18.40 -16.72 7.78
CA LYS A 13 17.81 -18.06 7.91
C LYS A 13 17.34 -18.34 9.33
N GLN A 14 18.15 -18.02 10.34
CA GLN A 14 17.80 -18.27 11.74
C GLN A 14 16.62 -17.42 12.19
N GLN A 15 16.60 -16.13 11.84
CA GLN A 15 15.48 -15.23 12.17
C GLN A 15 14.16 -15.68 11.54
N LEU A 16 14.21 -16.21 10.30
CA LEU A 16 13.06 -16.80 9.66
C LEU A 16 12.59 -18.03 10.42
N THR A 17 13.49 -18.97 10.69
CA THR A 17 13.17 -20.22 11.40
C THR A 17 12.51 -19.92 12.74
N ASP A 18 13.12 -19.08 13.57
CA ASP A 18 12.59 -18.72 14.90
C ASP A 18 11.20 -18.07 14.83
N MET A 19 10.94 -17.25 13.80
CA MET A 19 9.64 -16.62 13.61
C MET A 19 8.60 -17.64 13.14
N MET A 20 8.93 -18.48 12.17
CA MET A 20 8.01 -19.45 11.59
C MET A 20 7.67 -20.57 12.56
N ASP A 21 8.65 -21.07 13.32
CA ASP A 21 8.43 -22.07 14.37
C ASP A 21 7.45 -21.57 15.43
N GLU A 22 7.63 -20.33 15.90
CA GLU A 22 6.70 -19.73 16.84
C GLU A 22 5.31 -19.55 16.24
N TRP A 23 5.23 -19.12 14.97
CA TRP A 23 3.95 -18.87 14.32
C TRP A 23 3.16 -20.16 14.16
N LEU A 24 3.78 -21.20 13.62
CA LEU A 24 3.15 -22.51 13.41
C LEU A 24 2.79 -23.25 14.72
N ALA A 25 3.46 -22.93 15.82
CA ALA A 25 3.08 -23.44 17.13
C ALA A 25 1.77 -22.84 17.66
N VAL A 26 1.35 -21.68 17.15
CA VAL A 26 0.14 -20.96 17.59
C VAL A 26 -1.02 -21.15 16.60
N GLU A 27 -0.74 -20.99 15.30
CA GLU A 27 -1.75 -21.04 14.24
C GLU A 27 -1.12 -21.51 12.92
N GLN A 28 -1.88 -22.27 12.12
CA GLN A 28 -1.40 -22.79 10.84
C GLN A 28 -1.83 -21.94 9.65
N ASP A 29 -2.95 -21.22 9.79
CA ASP A 29 -3.47 -20.34 8.76
C ASP A 29 -3.30 -18.88 9.18
N PHE A 30 -2.30 -18.22 8.62
CA PHE A 30 -1.93 -16.84 8.95
C PHE A 30 -1.49 -16.07 7.70
N SER A 31 -1.54 -14.74 7.81
CA SER A 31 -1.07 -13.83 6.77
C SER A 31 0.37 -13.38 7.03
N PRO A 32 1.13 -13.11 5.94
CA PRO A 32 0.75 -13.25 4.54
C PRO A 32 0.90 -14.68 4.03
N TYR A 33 0.03 -15.10 3.13
CA TYR A 33 0.09 -16.43 2.48
C TYR A 33 1.46 -16.74 1.89
N ALA A 34 2.13 -15.74 1.34
CA ALA A 34 3.44 -15.88 0.68
C ALA A 34 4.48 -16.59 1.55
N ILE A 35 4.50 -16.36 2.88
CA ILE A 35 5.51 -16.94 3.77
C ILE A 35 5.18 -18.35 4.25
N ARG A 36 3.94 -18.84 4.06
CA ARG A 36 3.50 -20.18 4.50
C ARG A 36 3.22 -21.15 3.35
N LYS A 37 3.35 -20.70 2.09
CA LYS A 37 3.03 -21.51 0.90
C LYS A 37 4.06 -22.59 0.60
N SER A 38 5.26 -22.54 1.17
CA SER A 38 6.36 -23.45 0.96
C SER A 38 7.01 -23.85 2.28
N ASP A 39 7.69 -24.98 2.32
CA ASP A 39 8.42 -25.46 3.50
C ASP A 39 9.69 -24.63 3.72
N TYR A 40 9.73 -23.85 4.80
CA TYR A 40 10.87 -23.00 5.16
C TYR A 40 12.07 -23.78 5.69
N HIS A 41 11.93 -25.08 6.00
CA HIS A 41 13.05 -25.95 6.37
C HIS A 41 13.92 -26.25 5.15
N ASP A 42 13.33 -26.38 3.95
CA ASP A 42 14.08 -26.39 2.70
C ASP A 42 14.32 -24.94 2.25
N PHE A 43 15.28 -24.31 2.93
CA PHE A 43 15.49 -22.87 2.85
C PHE A 43 15.81 -22.37 1.43
N ASP A 44 16.60 -23.10 0.66
CA ASP A 44 16.99 -22.69 -0.70
C ASP A 44 15.79 -22.71 -1.63
N ASN A 45 15.00 -23.76 -1.60
CA ASN A 45 13.75 -23.86 -2.35
C ASN A 45 12.70 -22.82 -1.85
N TYR A 46 12.64 -22.58 -0.53
CA TYR A 46 11.78 -21.56 0.06
C TYR A 46 12.13 -20.17 -0.49
N LEU A 47 13.42 -19.81 -0.45
CA LEU A 47 13.90 -18.51 -0.93
C LEU A 47 13.64 -18.31 -2.41
N GLU A 48 13.86 -19.35 -3.24
CA GLU A 48 13.62 -19.30 -4.68
C GLU A 48 12.13 -19.11 -5.02
N ASN A 49 11.23 -19.70 -4.23
CA ASN A 49 9.78 -19.69 -4.46
C ASN A 49 9.01 -18.65 -3.62
N LEU A 50 9.70 -17.84 -2.82
CA LEU A 50 9.07 -16.88 -1.92
C LEU A 50 8.25 -15.82 -2.67
N GLU A 51 8.78 -15.34 -3.79
CA GLU A 51 8.16 -14.29 -4.62
C GLU A 51 7.77 -14.84 -5.99
N LEU A 52 6.66 -14.35 -6.51
CA LEU A 52 6.22 -14.64 -7.87
C LEU A 52 6.68 -13.52 -8.80
N LYS A 53 7.42 -13.87 -9.86
CA LYS A 53 7.93 -12.89 -10.85
C LYS A 53 6.97 -12.66 -12.01
N GLU A 54 6.18 -13.68 -12.37
CA GLU A 54 5.22 -13.64 -13.46
C GLU A 54 3.87 -14.17 -12.98
N ALA A 55 2.78 -13.63 -13.52
CA ALA A 55 1.44 -14.08 -13.17
C ALA A 55 1.21 -15.54 -13.56
N ARG A 56 0.67 -16.35 -12.66
CA ARG A 56 0.27 -17.72 -12.91
C ARG A 56 -0.81 -18.19 -11.93
N ASP A 57 -1.69 -19.08 -12.37
CA ASP A 57 -2.70 -19.74 -11.51
C ASP A 57 -3.56 -18.77 -10.70
N GLY A 58 -3.90 -17.61 -11.26
CA GLY A 58 -4.67 -16.58 -10.59
C GLY A 58 -3.87 -15.73 -9.59
N LEU A 59 -2.58 -16.00 -9.42
CA LEU A 59 -1.66 -15.18 -8.63
C LEU A 59 -1.01 -14.10 -9.50
N VAL A 60 -0.63 -13.01 -8.90
CA VAL A 60 0.05 -11.88 -9.55
C VAL A 60 1.49 -11.77 -9.04
N PRO A 61 2.40 -11.12 -9.77
CA PRO A 61 3.74 -10.79 -9.28
C PRO A 61 3.68 -10.08 -7.93
N ASP A 62 4.58 -10.46 -7.05
CA ASP A 62 4.62 -9.95 -5.68
C ASP A 62 6.04 -9.71 -5.18
N SER A 63 6.13 -8.99 -4.08
CA SER A 63 7.36 -8.76 -3.34
C SER A 63 7.13 -9.03 -1.86
N THR A 64 7.93 -9.88 -1.28
CA THR A 64 7.86 -10.23 0.15
C THR A 64 9.01 -9.60 0.91
N PHE A 65 8.68 -9.01 2.05
CA PHE A 65 9.64 -8.40 2.97
C PHE A 65 9.40 -8.91 4.38
N PHE A 66 10.48 -9.00 5.15
CA PHE A 66 10.45 -9.31 6.56
C PHE A 66 10.74 -8.06 7.38
N CYS A 67 9.98 -7.86 8.43
CA CYS A 67 10.16 -6.73 9.34
C CYS A 67 11.20 -7.10 10.40
N LEU A 68 12.40 -6.53 10.25
CA LEU A 68 13.53 -6.75 11.16
C LEU A 68 13.53 -5.68 12.25
N ASP A 69 13.48 -6.12 13.51
CA ASP A 69 13.82 -5.29 14.66
C ASP A 69 15.34 -5.21 14.77
N LEU A 70 15.89 -4.02 14.51
CA LEU A 70 17.34 -3.81 14.44
C LEU A 70 18.04 -3.88 15.79
N ASP A 71 17.32 -3.56 16.87
CA ASP A 71 17.90 -3.55 18.21
C ASP A 71 18.03 -4.98 18.77
N ARG A 72 17.12 -5.88 18.35
CA ARG A 72 17.07 -7.27 18.80
C ARG A 72 17.55 -8.28 17.77
N ASN A 73 17.71 -7.85 16.52
CA ASN A 73 18.06 -8.69 15.37
C ASN A 73 17.11 -9.89 15.17
N ILE A 74 15.81 -9.66 15.29
CA ILE A 74 14.76 -10.68 15.09
C ILE A 74 13.74 -10.22 14.06
N PHE A 75 13.09 -11.15 13.37
CA PHE A 75 11.91 -10.86 12.60
C PHE A 75 10.68 -10.76 13.50
N VAL A 76 9.97 -9.64 13.39
CA VAL A 76 8.74 -9.35 14.15
C VAL A 76 7.48 -9.55 13.33
N GLY A 77 7.61 -9.72 12.02
CA GLY A 77 6.51 -9.93 11.09
C GLY A 77 6.98 -9.97 9.65
N ALA A 78 6.02 -10.11 8.75
CA ALA A 78 6.26 -10.11 7.31
C ALA A 78 5.14 -9.41 6.57
N VAL A 79 5.45 -8.91 5.39
CA VAL A 79 4.52 -8.26 4.46
C VAL A 79 4.78 -8.72 3.03
N ASN A 80 3.71 -9.03 2.31
CA ASN A 80 3.73 -9.35 0.89
C ASN A 80 2.96 -8.27 0.12
N ILE A 81 3.58 -7.72 -0.91
CA ILE A 81 3.04 -6.65 -1.75
C ILE A 81 2.77 -7.22 -3.14
N ARG A 82 1.51 -7.27 -3.56
CA ARG A 82 1.08 -7.62 -4.91
C ARG A 82 1.25 -6.40 -5.80
N HIS A 83 1.92 -6.57 -6.94
CA HIS A 83 2.28 -5.46 -7.82
C HIS A 83 1.08 -4.82 -8.51
N TYR A 84 -0.01 -5.57 -8.66
CA TYR A 84 -1.30 -5.08 -9.15
C TYR A 84 -2.45 -5.95 -8.62
N LEU A 85 -3.68 -5.50 -8.82
CA LEU A 85 -4.87 -6.25 -8.43
C LEU A 85 -5.50 -6.94 -9.65
N ASN A 86 -5.78 -8.23 -9.52
CA ASN A 86 -6.73 -8.92 -10.38
C ASN A 86 -8.14 -8.87 -9.74
N GLU A 87 -9.14 -9.47 -10.38
CA GLU A 87 -10.53 -9.44 -9.89
C GLU A 87 -10.67 -10.00 -8.47
N ASN A 88 -9.99 -11.10 -8.15
CA ASN A 88 -10.03 -11.70 -6.82
C ASN A 88 -9.40 -10.78 -5.77
N LEU A 89 -8.23 -10.25 -6.04
CA LEU A 89 -7.53 -9.34 -5.14
C LEU A 89 -8.26 -7.99 -4.98
N CYS A 90 -8.97 -7.54 -6.03
CA CYS A 90 -9.85 -6.37 -5.92
C CYS A 90 -11.03 -6.63 -4.98
N LYS A 91 -11.53 -7.86 -4.93
CA LYS A 91 -12.62 -8.25 -4.03
C LYS A 91 -12.09 -8.43 -2.61
N SER A 92 -11.13 -9.32 -2.43
CA SER A 92 -10.55 -9.69 -1.13
C SER A 92 -9.02 -9.86 -1.26
N GLY A 93 -8.28 -9.53 -0.20
CA GLY A 93 -6.82 -9.63 -0.12
C GLY A 93 -6.03 -8.36 -0.48
N GLY A 94 -6.50 -7.55 -1.43
CA GLY A 94 -5.87 -6.26 -1.77
C GLY A 94 -4.41 -6.35 -2.23
N HIS A 95 -3.71 -5.21 -2.17
CA HIS A 95 -2.28 -5.12 -2.53
C HIS A 95 -1.36 -5.66 -1.44
N ILE A 96 -1.70 -5.48 -0.17
CA ILE A 96 -0.83 -5.82 0.96
C ILE A 96 -1.48 -6.91 1.80
N GLY A 97 -0.76 -8.03 1.96
CA GLY A 97 -1.00 -9.01 3.01
C GLY A 97 0.10 -8.89 4.05
N ASP A 98 -0.26 -8.75 5.31
CA ASP A 98 0.69 -8.55 6.39
C ASP A 98 0.34 -9.39 7.62
N GLY A 99 1.36 -9.64 8.45
CA GLY A 99 1.16 -10.33 9.71
C GLY A 99 2.31 -10.09 10.67
N ILE A 100 1.97 -10.16 11.95
CA ILE A 100 2.92 -9.98 13.05
C ILE A 100 3.07 -11.28 13.81
N ARG A 101 4.34 -11.66 14.05
CA ARG A 101 4.76 -12.77 14.90
C ARG A 101 3.96 -12.77 16.21
N PRO A 102 3.41 -13.89 16.68
CA PRO A 102 2.47 -13.92 17.82
C PRO A 102 2.94 -13.18 19.05
N SER A 103 4.17 -13.41 19.52
CA SER A 103 4.76 -12.75 20.71
C SER A 103 4.99 -11.24 20.52
N GLU A 104 4.96 -10.75 19.29
CA GLU A 104 5.22 -9.35 18.96
C GLU A 104 3.93 -8.55 18.65
N ARG A 105 2.77 -9.18 18.71
CA ARG A 105 1.47 -8.53 18.52
C ARG A 105 1.19 -7.49 19.60
N ARG A 106 0.32 -6.51 19.29
CA ARG A 106 -0.14 -5.43 20.19
C ARG A 106 0.96 -4.48 20.69
N LYS A 107 2.11 -4.46 20.02
CA LYS A 107 3.25 -3.57 20.33
C LYS A 107 3.41 -2.43 19.29
N GLY A 108 2.47 -2.28 18.34
CA GLY A 108 2.51 -1.22 17.31
C GLY A 108 3.27 -1.60 16.03
N TYR A 109 3.87 -2.79 15.96
CA TYR A 109 4.67 -3.23 14.80
C TYR A 109 3.85 -3.28 13.51
N ALA A 110 2.57 -3.72 13.53
CA ALA A 110 1.75 -3.76 12.34
C ALA A 110 1.59 -2.37 11.70
N THR A 111 1.26 -1.36 12.50
CA THR A 111 1.11 0.02 12.00
C THR A 111 2.41 0.54 11.39
N ALA A 112 3.54 0.32 12.06
CA ALA A 112 4.85 0.76 11.57
C ALA A 112 5.29 0.00 10.30
N MET A 113 5.06 -1.32 10.26
CA MET A 113 5.39 -2.18 9.12
C MET A 113 4.56 -1.82 7.87
N ILE A 114 3.25 -1.57 8.03
CA ILE A 114 2.39 -1.08 6.94
C ILE A 114 2.93 0.25 6.40
N GLY A 115 3.30 1.20 7.26
CA GLY A 115 3.91 2.46 6.83
C GLY A 115 5.13 2.26 5.94
N LEU A 116 6.05 1.37 6.32
CA LEU A 116 7.21 0.99 5.50
C LEU A 116 6.80 0.28 4.20
N ALA A 117 5.78 -0.57 4.23
CA ALA A 117 5.27 -1.25 3.03
C ALA A 117 4.66 -0.26 2.02
N LEU A 118 4.03 0.81 2.48
CA LEU A 118 3.52 1.86 1.61
C LEU A 118 4.64 2.62 0.88
N GLU A 119 5.82 2.78 1.50
CA GLU A 119 7.00 3.30 0.80
C GLU A 119 7.46 2.35 -0.33
N GLU A 120 7.44 1.05 -0.09
CA GLU A 120 7.74 0.07 -1.15
C GLU A 120 6.68 0.10 -2.26
N CYS A 121 5.39 0.27 -1.92
CA CYS A 121 4.33 0.46 -2.91
C CYS A 121 4.57 1.68 -3.81
N ARG A 122 5.03 2.81 -3.24
CA ARG A 122 5.40 4.01 -4.04
C ARG A 122 6.51 3.70 -5.04
N LYS A 123 7.56 2.97 -4.63
CA LYS A 123 8.67 2.56 -5.52
C LYS A 123 8.20 1.65 -6.65
N LEU A 124 7.14 0.88 -6.43
CA LEU A 124 6.49 0.03 -7.44
C LEU A 124 5.51 0.80 -8.33
N GLY A 125 5.32 2.11 -8.12
CA GLY A 125 4.39 2.94 -8.88
C GLY A 125 2.91 2.71 -8.53
N ILE A 126 2.63 2.12 -7.37
CA ILE A 126 1.27 1.90 -6.89
C ILE A 126 0.80 3.18 -6.18
N ASN A 127 -0.11 3.92 -6.81
CA ASN A 127 -0.57 5.22 -6.30
C ASN A 127 -1.75 5.10 -5.33
N LYS A 128 -2.46 3.97 -5.35
CA LYS A 128 -3.60 3.70 -4.48
C LYS A 128 -3.57 2.25 -4.03
N VAL A 129 -3.47 2.04 -2.74
CA VAL A 129 -3.31 0.72 -2.13
C VAL A 129 -4.63 0.27 -1.52
N LEU A 130 -5.13 -0.90 -1.94
CA LEU A 130 -6.23 -1.59 -1.29
C LEU A 130 -5.66 -2.52 -0.21
N MET A 131 -6.21 -2.46 0.99
CA MET A 131 -6.03 -3.45 2.06
C MET A 131 -7.39 -3.94 2.52
N THR A 132 -7.48 -5.21 2.88
CA THR A 132 -8.68 -5.80 3.43
C THR A 132 -8.40 -6.47 4.77
N CYS A 133 -9.42 -6.55 5.61
CA CYS A 133 -9.34 -7.31 6.86
C CYS A 133 -10.72 -7.76 7.30
N ASP A 134 -10.78 -8.84 8.05
CA ASP A 134 -11.98 -9.24 8.77
C ASP A 134 -12.43 -8.12 9.72
N LYS A 135 -13.73 -7.85 9.76
CA LYS A 135 -14.35 -6.82 10.62
C LYS A 135 -14.09 -7.04 12.11
N THR A 136 -13.92 -8.28 12.51
CA THR A 136 -13.60 -8.66 13.90
C THR A 136 -12.13 -8.42 14.23
N ASN A 137 -11.26 -8.29 13.22
CA ASN A 137 -9.84 -7.99 13.39
C ASN A 137 -9.58 -6.48 13.61
N ILE A 138 -10.02 -6.00 14.78
CA ILE A 138 -9.88 -4.60 15.18
C ILE A 138 -8.41 -4.12 15.12
N GLY A 139 -7.45 -5.03 15.33
CA GLY A 139 -6.03 -4.72 15.28
C GLY A 139 -5.58 -4.33 13.88
N SER A 140 -5.96 -5.11 12.86
CA SER A 140 -5.69 -4.84 11.45
C SER A 140 -6.39 -3.56 11.02
N ALA A 141 -7.70 -3.43 11.24
CA ALA A 141 -8.46 -2.24 10.88
C ALA A 141 -7.82 -0.94 11.42
N LYS A 142 -7.44 -0.92 12.71
CA LYS A 142 -6.75 0.24 13.31
C LYS A 142 -5.39 0.51 12.67
N SER A 143 -4.62 -0.53 12.35
CA SER A 143 -3.31 -0.37 11.72
C SER A 143 -3.44 0.22 10.32
N ILE A 144 -4.44 -0.20 9.55
CA ILE A 144 -4.75 0.34 8.23
C ILE A 144 -5.20 1.80 8.32
N ILE A 145 -6.16 2.10 9.22
CA ILE A 145 -6.67 3.47 9.41
C ILE A 145 -5.56 4.43 9.86
N ASN A 146 -4.68 3.99 10.76
CA ASN A 146 -3.54 4.81 11.22
C ASN A 146 -2.53 5.12 10.10
N ASN A 147 -2.57 4.38 8.99
CA ASN A 147 -1.79 4.63 7.79
C ASN A 147 -2.60 5.35 6.68
N GLY A 148 -3.70 5.98 7.03
CA GLY A 148 -4.53 6.76 6.09
C GLY A 148 -5.56 5.93 5.33
N GLY A 149 -5.86 4.71 5.78
CA GLY A 149 -6.89 3.87 5.21
C GLY A 149 -8.29 4.42 5.43
N VAL A 150 -9.04 4.57 4.34
CA VAL A 150 -10.45 4.98 4.33
C VAL A 150 -11.30 3.77 3.99
N LEU A 151 -12.26 3.44 4.84
CA LEU A 151 -13.20 2.37 4.59
C LEU A 151 -14.05 2.70 3.35
N GLU A 152 -14.00 1.82 2.35
CA GLU A 152 -14.81 1.95 1.14
C GLU A 152 -16.11 1.16 1.27
N SER A 153 -16.00 -0.11 1.68
CA SER A 153 -17.14 -1.04 1.72
C SER A 153 -16.90 -2.19 2.69
N GLU A 154 -18.00 -2.83 3.07
CA GLU A 154 -18.03 -4.10 3.76
C GLU A 154 -18.79 -5.10 2.90
N PHE A 155 -18.37 -6.36 2.90
CA PHE A 155 -19.10 -7.43 2.22
C PHE A 155 -18.98 -8.73 3.02
N GLU A 156 -19.97 -9.59 2.83
CA GLU A 156 -19.98 -10.92 3.46
C GLU A 156 -19.31 -11.93 2.53
N GLU A 157 -18.39 -12.70 3.08
CA GLU A 157 -17.76 -13.83 2.42
C GLU A 157 -17.63 -15.00 3.41
N ASN A 158 -18.18 -16.16 3.05
CA ASN A 158 -18.18 -17.38 3.88
C ASN A 158 -18.73 -17.19 5.31
N GLY A 159 -19.67 -16.25 5.52
CA GLY A 159 -20.26 -15.96 6.82
C GLY A 159 -19.47 -14.97 7.68
N GLU A 160 -18.39 -14.45 7.17
CA GLU A 160 -17.57 -13.39 7.79
C GLU A 160 -17.72 -12.06 7.04
N ILE A 161 -17.62 -10.95 7.76
CA ILE A 161 -17.68 -9.62 7.15
C ILE A 161 -16.25 -9.12 6.93
N GLU A 162 -15.88 -8.93 5.68
CA GLU A 162 -14.61 -8.34 5.30
C GLU A 162 -14.77 -6.84 5.03
N GLN A 163 -13.82 -6.04 5.50
CA GLN A 163 -13.73 -4.60 5.31
C GLN A 163 -12.66 -4.27 4.30
N ARG A 164 -12.97 -3.36 3.37
CA ARG A 164 -12.07 -2.88 2.31
C ARG A 164 -11.69 -1.43 2.57
N TYR A 165 -10.39 -1.17 2.61
CA TYR A 165 -9.81 0.14 2.87
C TYR A 165 -8.91 0.58 1.73
N TRP A 166 -9.06 1.82 1.28
CA TRP A 166 -8.14 2.42 0.33
C TRP A 166 -7.21 3.42 1.01
N ILE A 167 -5.92 3.32 0.70
CA ILE A 167 -4.89 4.26 1.09
C ILE A 167 -4.38 4.95 -0.16
N THR A 168 -4.51 6.27 -0.25
CA THR A 168 -3.98 7.04 -1.38
C THR A 168 -2.54 7.43 -1.08
N LEU A 169 -1.63 7.03 -1.97
CA LEU A 169 -0.22 7.36 -1.89
C LEU A 169 0.03 8.56 -2.80
N TYR A 170 0.09 9.75 -2.21
CA TYR A 170 0.54 10.92 -2.96
C TYR A 170 2.04 10.77 -3.23
N GLU A 171 2.46 11.02 -4.46
CA GLU A 171 3.86 11.33 -4.69
C GLU A 171 4.17 12.56 -3.84
N GLU A 172 5.16 12.47 -2.95
CA GLU A 172 5.76 13.68 -2.43
C GLU A 172 6.20 14.50 -3.64
N PRO A 173 5.84 15.78 -3.73
CA PRO A 173 6.34 16.60 -4.81
C PRO A 173 7.87 16.44 -4.75
N VAL A 174 8.44 15.89 -5.83
CA VAL A 174 9.88 15.82 -5.99
C VAL A 174 10.40 17.20 -5.62
N GLU A 175 11.23 17.32 -4.58
CA GLU A 175 11.89 18.57 -4.22
C GLU A 175 12.86 18.97 -5.35
N SER A 176 12.31 19.27 -6.51
CA SER A 176 12.97 19.92 -7.61
C SER A 176 12.38 21.30 -7.76
N GLY A 177 12.84 22.19 -6.93
CA GLY A 177 12.56 23.59 -7.09
C GLY A 177 11.79 24.20 -5.92
N ARG A 178 12.29 25.31 -5.45
CA ARG A 178 11.61 26.22 -4.54
C ARG A 178 10.18 26.45 -5.04
N LEU A 179 9.19 26.14 -4.21
CA LEU A 179 7.82 26.55 -4.47
C LEU A 179 7.83 28.08 -4.66
N SER A 180 7.52 28.55 -5.85
CA SER A 180 7.38 29.96 -6.12
C SER A 180 5.91 30.28 -6.34
N ILE A 181 5.39 31.21 -5.57
CA ILE A 181 4.05 31.78 -5.81
C ILE A 181 4.25 33.00 -6.69
N GLN A 182 3.62 33.00 -7.86
CA GLN A 182 3.69 34.09 -8.81
C GLN A 182 2.27 34.54 -9.15
N VAL A 183 2.13 35.82 -9.43
CA VAL A 183 0.88 36.35 -10.02
C VAL A 183 0.77 35.80 -11.45
N ALA A 184 -0.38 35.20 -11.77
CA ALA A 184 -0.63 34.66 -13.10
C ALA A 184 -0.49 35.75 -14.17
N GLN A 185 0.17 35.43 -15.26
CA GLN A 185 0.34 36.31 -16.43
C GLN A 185 -0.58 35.83 -17.56
N ILE A 186 -0.92 36.74 -18.48
CA ILE A 186 -1.75 36.41 -19.67
C ILE A 186 -1.16 35.22 -20.44
N ALA A 187 0.18 35.09 -20.49
CA ALA A 187 0.87 33.99 -21.15
C ALA A 187 0.59 32.61 -20.48
N ASP A 188 0.16 32.60 -19.23
CA ASP A 188 -0.17 31.37 -18.50
C ASP A 188 -1.58 30.84 -18.77
N ALA A 189 -2.42 31.63 -19.47
CA ALA A 189 -3.83 31.33 -19.70
C ALA A 189 -4.06 29.90 -20.23
N LYS A 190 -3.27 29.44 -21.19
CA LYS A 190 -3.39 28.10 -21.76
C LYS A 190 -3.10 27.00 -20.72
N LYS A 191 -2.07 27.17 -19.87
CA LYS A 191 -1.71 26.19 -18.84
C LYS A 191 -2.73 26.16 -17.71
N LEU A 192 -3.17 27.33 -17.27
CA LEU A 192 -4.15 27.47 -16.21
C LEU A 192 -5.52 26.94 -16.64
N LEU A 193 -5.92 27.23 -17.91
CA LEU A 193 -7.15 26.70 -18.48
C LEU A 193 -7.10 25.16 -18.58
N ALA A 194 -5.97 24.57 -18.93
CA ALA A 194 -5.82 23.12 -18.98
C ALA A 194 -6.01 22.46 -17.60
N ILE A 195 -5.63 23.14 -16.51
CA ILE A 195 -5.88 22.69 -15.12
C ILE A 195 -7.36 22.88 -14.76
N TYR A 196 -7.99 23.98 -15.19
CA TYR A 196 -9.35 24.36 -14.83
C TYR A 196 -10.44 23.59 -15.60
N ALA A 197 -10.21 23.31 -16.88
CA ALA A 197 -11.20 22.71 -17.79
C ALA A 197 -11.79 21.38 -17.32
N PRO A 198 -11.04 20.43 -16.72
CA PRO A 198 -11.61 19.20 -16.17
C PRO A 198 -12.66 19.46 -15.08
N TYR A 199 -12.43 20.46 -14.22
CA TYR A 199 -13.36 20.79 -13.14
C TYR A 199 -14.69 21.36 -13.67
N VAL A 200 -14.65 22.10 -14.78
CA VAL A 200 -15.87 22.59 -15.45
C VAL A 200 -16.65 21.45 -16.07
N ARG A 201 -15.96 20.46 -16.69
CA ARG A 201 -16.62 19.37 -17.42
C ARG A 201 -17.14 18.24 -16.54
N GLU A 202 -16.45 17.96 -15.44
CA GLU A 202 -16.58 16.71 -14.69
C GLU A 202 -17.06 16.90 -13.27
N THR A 203 -17.17 18.15 -12.80
CA THR A 203 -17.53 18.43 -11.40
C THR A 203 -18.56 19.56 -11.28
N ALA A 204 -19.23 19.62 -10.13
CA ALA A 204 -20.13 20.72 -9.76
C ALA A 204 -19.43 21.79 -8.90
N ILE A 205 -18.10 21.83 -8.90
CA ILE A 205 -17.33 22.77 -8.06
C ILE A 205 -17.33 24.19 -8.65
N THR A 206 -17.51 24.31 -9.97
CA THR A 206 -17.55 25.60 -10.65
C THR A 206 -18.99 25.97 -11.01
N PHE A 207 -19.27 27.28 -11.12
CA PHE A 207 -20.56 27.80 -11.60
C PHE A 207 -20.63 27.89 -13.13
N GLU A 208 -19.60 27.41 -13.84
CA GLU A 208 -19.54 27.45 -15.30
C GLU A 208 -20.02 26.11 -15.88
N TYR A 209 -20.81 26.19 -16.93
CA TYR A 209 -21.35 25.03 -17.66
C TYR A 209 -20.54 24.69 -18.91
N GLU A 210 -19.75 25.63 -19.40
CA GLU A 210 -18.89 25.47 -20.57
C GLU A 210 -17.47 25.93 -20.26
N VAL A 211 -16.50 25.23 -20.82
CA VAL A 211 -15.07 25.60 -20.64
C VAL A 211 -14.84 26.88 -21.47
N PRO A 212 -14.36 27.97 -20.86
CA PRO A 212 -14.06 29.19 -21.59
C PRO A 212 -12.97 28.99 -22.65
N THR A 213 -12.92 29.84 -23.64
CA THR A 213 -11.80 29.87 -24.59
C THR A 213 -10.52 30.39 -23.93
N ILE A 214 -9.36 30.14 -24.56
CA ILE A 214 -8.09 30.65 -24.05
C ILE A 214 -8.10 32.19 -23.99
N GLU A 215 -8.69 32.83 -24.97
CA GLU A 215 -8.84 34.28 -25.09
C GLU A 215 -9.70 34.85 -23.96
N GLU A 216 -10.83 34.24 -23.67
CA GLU A 216 -11.71 34.64 -22.56
C GLU A 216 -11.01 34.44 -21.22
N PHE A 217 -10.26 33.34 -21.04
CA PHE A 217 -9.54 33.06 -19.80
C PHE A 217 -8.36 34.03 -19.63
N ALA A 218 -7.69 34.41 -20.72
CA ALA A 218 -6.62 35.40 -20.70
C ALA A 218 -7.15 36.79 -20.30
N VAL A 219 -8.34 37.18 -20.75
CA VAL A 219 -9.00 38.45 -20.34
C VAL A 219 -9.27 38.45 -18.84
N ARG A 220 -9.72 37.33 -18.27
CA ARG A 220 -9.96 37.22 -16.82
C ARG A 220 -8.66 37.44 -16.03
N ILE A 221 -7.57 36.81 -16.45
CA ILE A 221 -6.24 37.02 -15.80
C ILE A 221 -5.80 38.48 -15.85
N ALA A 222 -6.10 39.18 -16.95
CA ALA A 222 -5.73 40.58 -17.12
C ALA A 222 -6.53 41.54 -16.21
N HIS A 223 -7.67 41.12 -15.72
CA HIS A 223 -8.60 41.96 -14.91
C HIS A 223 -8.55 41.59 -13.39
N THR A 224 -7.68 40.64 -13.00
CA THR A 224 -7.45 40.26 -11.62
C THR A 224 -6.19 40.90 -11.07
#